data_9e1b18a7c413b6d557b6ad0cbdbb9c81
#
_entry.id   9e1b18a7c413b6d557b6ad0cbdbb9c81
#
_cell.length_a   1.000
_cell.length_b   1.000
_cell.length_c   1.000
_cell.angle_alpha   90.00
_cell.angle_beta   90.00
_cell.angle_gamma   90.00
#
_symmetry.space_group_name_H-M   'P 1'
#
loop_
_entity.id
_entity.type
_entity.pdbx_description
1 polymer ?
#
loop_
_entity_poly.entity_id
_entity_poly.type
_entity_poly.pdbx_seq_one_letter_code
_entity_poly.pdbx_strand_id
1 'polypeptide(L)'
;DCYSPPLNHVPTGSAQYGLALTKFNEDGSKHRFRYGFIGSSDNHQAAPGSGYKEIFGLNLDGIGPPNEFYDKILHAKNYVLGESNYDVRDDYVSDAEPVLYDPADVRLGFNTIEFERQRGFFTTGGLAAVHSEGRSKEEIWEALKRKETYATSGPRILLWFNLINSGLNLPMGSVVEMHDTPKFEVKAMGSFIQKPGCPEDAYTALGEERVEELCYDECYHPSDERRKITRIEVIRVMPQEYEDQPIDDRIQDSWKVHNCDTSDIGCSFTFQDTEFLNGKQDVSYYVRAIEEPSQTINVKGGVCKRGENGECVEFKLCTQDWKHPRDVESCSEEGEHRAWSSPIYVDYLL
;
A
#
# COMPACT_ATOMS: atom_id res chain seq x y z
N ASP A 1 -3.41 -0.46 23.29
CA ASP A 1 -2.76 0.26 22.23
C ASP A 1 -3.59 0.19 20.96
N CYS A 2 -4.24 1.28 20.59
CA CYS A 2 -5.12 1.34 19.41
C CYS A 2 -4.35 1.27 18.10
N TYR A 3 -3.04 1.21 18.14
CA TYR A 3 -2.19 1.17 16.98
C TYR A 3 -1.70 -0.23 16.71
N SER A 4 -2.19 -0.80 15.64
CA SER A 4 -1.43 -1.83 14.96
C SER A 4 -0.20 -1.15 14.35
N PRO A 5 1.03 -1.58 14.69
CA PRO A 5 2.20 -1.02 14.02
C PRO A 5 2.05 -1.18 12.50
N PRO A 6 2.61 -0.27 11.68
CA PRO A 6 2.66 -0.46 10.24
C PRO A 6 3.12 -1.87 9.89
N LEU A 7 2.62 -2.44 8.78
CA LEU A 7 2.94 -3.83 8.40
C LEU A 7 4.45 -4.11 8.26
N ASN A 8 5.25 -3.09 7.99
CA ASN A 8 6.72 -3.20 7.99
C ASN A 8 7.32 -3.44 9.38
N HIS A 9 6.58 -3.19 10.46
CA HIS A 9 6.96 -3.56 11.83
C HIS A 9 6.44 -4.93 12.27
N VAL A 10 5.69 -5.60 11.42
CA VAL A 10 5.33 -7.01 11.57
C VAL A 10 6.05 -7.79 10.47
N PRO A 11 7.32 -8.17 10.67
CA PRO A 11 8.16 -8.73 9.61
C PRO A 11 7.47 -9.86 8.86
N THR A 12 6.84 -10.77 9.58
CA THR A 12 6.15 -11.94 9.01
C THR A 12 4.93 -11.60 8.15
N GLY A 13 4.40 -10.38 8.24
CA GLY A 13 3.26 -9.91 7.45
C GLY A 13 3.66 -9.08 6.23
N SER A 14 4.95 -8.77 6.05
CA SER A 14 5.39 -7.91 4.96
C SER A 14 5.69 -8.70 3.69
N ALA A 15 5.46 -8.08 2.53
CA ALA A 15 5.85 -8.63 1.25
C ALA A 15 7.38 -8.84 1.15
N GLN A 16 8.16 -7.95 1.75
CA GLN A 16 9.62 -8.05 1.79
C GLN A 16 10.07 -9.31 2.54
N TYR A 17 9.45 -9.59 3.68
CA TYR A 17 9.72 -10.81 4.43
C TYR A 17 9.43 -12.06 3.59
N GLY A 18 8.28 -12.11 2.93
CA GLY A 18 7.92 -13.21 2.03
C GLY A 18 8.88 -13.40 0.86
N LEU A 19 9.45 -12.31 0.30
CA LEU A 19 10.46 -12.38 -0.75
C LEU A 19 11.81 -12.92 -0.24
N ALA A 20 12.15 -12.65 1.01
CA ALA A 20 13.40 -13.11 1.62
C ALA A 20 13.32 -14.55 2.13
N LEU A 21 12.12 -15.07 2.42
CA LEU A 21 11.92 -16.43 2.88
C LEU A 21 12.37 -17.47 1.85
N THR A 22 13.04 -18.50 2.36
CA THR A 22 13.38 -19.72 1.60
C THR A 22 12.96 -20.93 2.40
N LYS A 23 12.18 -21.83 1.80
CA LYS A 23 11.92 -23.14 2.34
C LYS A 23 13.04 -24.08 1.92
N PHE A 24 13.72 -24.67 2.90
CA PHE A 24 14.74 -25.69 2.71
C PHE A 24 14.09 -27.06 2.88
N ASN A 25 14.17 -27.91 1.87
CA ASN A 25 13.61 -29.24 1.90
C ASN A 25 14.68 -30.27 2.35
N GLU A 26 14.23 -31.38 2.89
CA GLU A 26 15.11 -32.48 3.35
C GLU A 26 16.01 -33.07 2.24
N ASP A 27 15.58 -32.97 0.99
CA ASP A 27 16.35 -33.40 -0.19
C ASP A 27 17.41 -32.37 -0.64
N GLY A 28 17.57 -31.28 0.08
CA GLY A 28 18.49 -30.19 -0.22
C GLY A 28 17.98 -29.18 -1.25
N SER A 29 16.77 -29.38 -1.80
CA SER A 29 16.16 -28.42 -2.71
C SER A 29 15.66 -27.18 -1.94
N LYS A 30 15.64 -26.03 -2.62
CA LYS A 30 15.20 -24.76 -2.07
C LYS A 30 13.96 -24.27 -2.82
N HIS A 31 12.98 -23.80 -2.09
CA HIS A 31 11.79 -23.21 -2.66
C HIS A 31 11.63 -21.75 -2.19
N ARG A 32 11.47 -20.83 -3.14
CA ARG A 32 11.31 -19.40 -2.89
C ARG A 32 9.99 -18.89 -3.46
N PHE A 33 9.46 -17.85 -2.86
CA PHE A 33 8.26 -17.18 -3.34
C PHE A 33 8.62 -16.15 -4.41
N ARG A 34 7.97 -16.24 -5.58
CA ARG A 34 8.14 -15.32 -6.70
C ARG A 34 6.77 -14.83 -7.16
N TYR A 35 6.21 -13.91 -6.42
CA TYR A 35 4.91 -13.32 -6.70
C TYR A 35 5.03 -11.92 -7.32
N GLY A 36 3.94 -11.43 -7.92
CA GLY A 36 3.77 -10.04 -8.33
C GLY A 36 3.00 -9.26 -7.28
N PHE A 37 3.01 -7.95 -7.39
CA PHE A 37 2.26 -7.06 -6.48
C PHE A 37 1.00 -6.55 -7.15
N ILE A 38 -0.08 -6.58 -6.40
CA ILE A 38 -1.34 -5.90 -6.70
C ILE A 38 -1.81 -5.19 -5.44
N GLY A 39 -2.40 -4.01 -5.60
CA GLY A 39 -3.11 -3.33 -4.53
C GLY A 39 -4.62 -3.60 -4.63
N SER A 40 -5.32 -3.42 -3.54
CA SER A 40 -6.77 -3.52 -3.50
C SER A 40 -7.34 -2.62 -2.42
N SER A 41 -8.55 -2.11 -2.62
CA SER A 41 -9.34 -1.41 -1.61
C SER A 41 -10.18 -2.34 -0.75
N ASP A 42 -10.18 -3.64 -1.07
CA ASP A 42 -11.10 -4.64 -0.49
C ASP A 42 -12.59 -4.29 -0.69
N ASN A 43 -12.92 -3.60 -1.77
CA ASN A 43 -14.28 -3.14 -2.05
C ASN A 43 -15.22 -4.30 -2.32
N HIS A 44 -16.28 -4.42 -1.51
CA HIS A 44 -17.30 -5.46 -1.60
C HIS A 44 -18.55 -5.06 -2.40
N GLN A 45 -18.60 -3.83 -2.92
CA GLN A 45 -19.75 -3.30 -3.69
C GLN A 45 -19.49 -3.27 -5.19
N ALA A 46 -18.45 -3.94 -5.68
CA ALA A 46 -18.06 -3.93 -7.08
C ALA A 46 -17.81 -2.51 -7.66
N ALA A 47 -17.31 -1.61 -6.82
CA ALA A 47 -16.91 -0.25 -7.18
C ALA A 47 -15.37 -0.07 -7.08
N PRO A 48 -14.55 -0.77 -7.90
CA PRO A 48 -13.12 -0.73 -7.81
C PRO A 48 -12.55 0.61 -8.25
N GLY A 49 -11.39 0.97 -7.69
CA GLY A 49 -10.63 2.12 -8.14
C GLY A 49 -11.20 3.46 -7.70
N SER A 50 -11.97 3.51 -6.62
CA SER A 50 -12.59 4.73 -6.07
C SER A 50 -11.64 5.56 -5.20
N GLY A 51 -10.43 5.06 -4.85
CA GLY A 51 -9.45 5.75 -4.00
C GLY A 51 -8.68 6.89 -4.67
N TYR A 52 -9.25 7.56 -5.64
CA TYR A 52 -8.63 8.67 -6.38
C TYR A 52 -8.86 10.04 -5.76
N LYS A 53 -9.80 10.16 -4.85
CA LYS A 53 -10.08 11.38 -4.08
C LYS A 53 -10.01 11.08 -2.59
N GLU A 54 -9.52 12.04 -1.83
CA GLU A 54 -9.38 11.95 -0.38
C GLU A 54 -10.75 11.77 0.31
N ILE A 55 -11.78 12.38 -0.25
CA ILE A 55 -13.16 12.36 0.24
C ILE A 55 -13.79 10.97 0.20
N PHE A 56 -13.27 10.08 -0.65
CA PHE A 56 -13.82 8.74 -0.88
C PHE A 56 -13.29 7.64 0.03
N GLY A 57 -12.31 7.92 0.86
CA GLY A 57 -11.72 6.92 1.74
C GLY A 57 -12.71 6.12 2.59
N LEU A 58 -13.96 6.56 2.69
CA LEU A 58 -14.95 6.08 3.62
C LEU A 58 -15.68 4.80 3.26
N ASN A 59 -15.88 4.57 1.98
CA ASN A 59 -16.71 3.47 1.50
C ASN A 59 -15.95 2.54 0.56
N LEU A 60 -14.61 2.55 0.66
CA LEU A 60 -13.78 1.87 -0.33
C LEU A 60 -13.86 0.35 -0.25
N ASP A 61 -14.05 -0.20 0.94
CA ASP A 61 -14.17 -1.65 1.08
C ASP A 61 -15.57 -2.19 0.84
N GLY A 62 -16.58 -1.32 0.83
CA GLY A 62 -17.98 -1.69 0.60
C GLY A 62 -18.70 -2.29 1.79
N ILE A 63 -18.06 -2.43 2.93
CA ILE A 63 -18.73 -2.80 4.19
C ILE A 63 -19.43 -1.58 4.76
N GLY A 64 -19.05 -0.41 4.29
CA GLY A 64 -19.57 0.88 4.74
C GLY A 64 -18.93 1.33 6.07
N PRO A 65 -19.20 2.56 6.49
CA PRO A 65 -18.79 2.99 7.81
C PRO A 65 -19.39 2.05 8.85
N PRO A 66 -18.69 1.78 9.94
CA PRO A 66 -19.24 0.99 11.04
C PRO A 66 -20.61 1.60 11.40
N ASN A 67 -21.66 0.83 11.18
CA ASN A 67 -22.99 1.29 11.47
C ASN A 67 -23.18 1.37 13.00
N GLU A 68 -24.18 2.12 13.43
CA GLU A 68 -24.54 2.26 14.85
C GLU A 68 -24.64 0.92 15.62
N PHE A 69 -24.90 -0.18 14.89
CA PHE A 69 -24.99 -1.50 15.49
C PHE A 69 -23.64 -2.00 16.00
N TYR A 70 -22.58 -1.84 15.20
CA TYR A 70 -21.22 -2.22 15.61
C TYR A 70 -20.69 -1.27 16.70
N ASP A 71 -20.99 0.01 16.61
CA ASP A 71 -20.63 0.98 17.65
C ASP A 71 -21.35 0.67 18.98
N LYS A 72 -22.62 0.30 18.93
CA LYS A 72 -23.38 -0.13 20.12
C LYS A 72 -22.81 -1.41 20.73
N ILE A 73 -22.38 -2.38 19.92
CA ILE A 73 -21.75 -3.61 20.42
C ILE A 73 -20.38 -3.29 21.04
N LEU A 74 -19.59 -2.42 20.42
CA LEU A 74 -18.30 -1.99 20.98
C LEU A 74 -18.46 -1.23 22.30
N HIS A 75 -19.38 -0.28 22.36
CA HIS A 75 -19.68 0.45 23.59
C HIS A 75 -20.24 -0.47 24.68
N ALA A 76 -21.12 -1.39 24.35
CA ALA A 76 -21.64 -2.37 25.30
C ALA A 76 -20.52 -3.30 25.82
N LYS A 77 -19.57 -3.65 24.97
CA LYS A 77 -18.43 -4.48 25.36
C LYS A 77 -17.47 -3.72 26.26
N ASN A 78 -17.14 -2.49 25.96
CA ASN A 78 -16.30 -1.63 26.81
C ASN A 78 -16.96 -1.38 28.18
N TYR A 79 -18.28 -1.23 28.21
CA TYR A 79 -19.04 -1.09 29.45
C TYR A 79 -19.05 -2.36 30.29
N VAL A 80 -19.10 -3.54 29.68
CA VAL A 80 -19.17 -4.85 30.37
C VAL A 80 -17.78 -5.38 30.76
N LEU A 81 -16.74 -5.04 30.01
CA LEU A 81 -15.38 -5.58 30.23
C LEU A 81 -14.45 -4.63 31.02
N GLY A 82 -14.95 -3.45 31.41
CA GLY A 82 -14.16 -2.40 32.04
C GLY A 82 -13.35 -1.59 31.04
N GLU A 83 -13.02 -0.37 31.44
CA GLU A 83 -12.14 0.50 30.65
C GLU A 83 -10.80 -0.21 30.46
N SER A 84 -10.47 -0.52 29.21
CA SER A 84 -9.11 -0.90 28.89
C SER A 84 -8.25 0.36 29.04
N ASN A 85 -7.27 0.32 29.91
CA ASN A 85 -6.26 1.36 30.01
C ASN A 85 -5.39 1.33 28.76
N TYR A 86 -5.85 1.94 27.67
CA TYR A 86 -5.04 2.15 26.49
C TYR A 86 -4.17 3.37 26.73
N ASP A 87 -2.89 3.14 26.77
CA ASP A 87 -1.90 4.21 26.70
C ASP A 87 -1.83 4.67 25.25
N VAL A 88 -2.58 5.72 24.92
CA VAL A 88 -2.58 6.29 23.57
C VAL A 88 -1.25 7.01 23.39
N ARG A 89 -0.32 6.37 22.72
CA ARG A 89 0.96 7.01 22.38
C ARG A 89 0.73 8.00 21.25
N ASP A 90 1.19 9.21 21.50
CA ASP A 90 1.05 10.37 20.63
C ASP A 90 2.03 10.35 19.45
N ASP A 91 3.07 9.57 19.58
CA ASP A 91 4.17 9.48 18.63
C ASP A 91 4.11 8.14 17.88
N TYR A 92 4.06 8.22 16.60
CA TYR A 92 4.38 7.12 15.70
C TYR A 92 5.88 6.82 15.84
N VAL A 93 6.27 6.24 16.95
CA VAL A 93 7.67 5.83 17.15
C VAL A 93 7.79 4.41 16.64
N SER A 94 8.65 4.25 15.63
CA SER A 94 8.94 2.97 14.98
C SER A 94 9.55 1.91 15.90
N ASP A 95 9.84 2.27 17.13
CA ASP A 95 10.49 1.45 18.16
C ASP A 95 9.55 1.06 19.33
N ALA A 96 8.24 1.21 19.16
CA ALA A 96 7.29 0.63 20.09
C ALA A 96 7.49 -0.89 20.15
N GLU A 97 7.86 -1.40 21.31
CA GLU A 97 7.98 -2.84 21.53
C GLU A 97 6.64 -3.51 21.15
N PRO A 98 6.68 -4.62 20.42
CA PRO A 98 5.46 -5.34 20.08
C PRO A 98 4.77 -5.77 21.38
N VAL A 99 3.53 -5.34 21.56
CA VAL A 99 2.70 -5.85 22.65
C VAL A 99 2.47 -7.32 22.38
N LEU A 100 3.05 -8.18 23.22
CA LEU A 100 2.83 -9.60 23.15
C LEU A 100 1.35 -9.86 23.44
N TYR A 101 0.68 -10.37 22.45
CA TYR A 101 -0.70 -10.75 22.47
C TYR A 101 -0.91 -12.00 23.35
N ASP A 102 -1.79 -11.94 24.34
CA ASP A 102 -2.23 -13.11 25.07
C ASP A 102 -3.40 -13.78 24.32
N PRO A 103 -3.19 -14.99 23.75
CA PRO A 103 -4.27 -15.70 23.09
C PRO A 103 -5.49 -16.01 23.97
N ALA A 104 -5.35 -15.91 25.30
CA ALA A 104 -6.45 -16.10 26.25
C ALA A 104 -7.46 -14.93 26.26
N ASP A 105 -7.09 -13.76 25.73
CA ASP A 105 -7.99 -12.61 25.59
C ASP A 105 -8.93 -12.70 24.40
N VAL A 106 -8.82 -13.73 23.58
CA VAL A 106 -9.69 -13.99 22.41
C VAL A 106 -11.02 -14.59 22.88
N ARG A 107 -11.95 -13.76 23.30
CA ARG A 107 -13.25 -14.26 23.82
C ARG A 107 -14.35 -14.43 22.77
N LEU A 108 -14.21 -13.94 21.54
CA LEU A 108 -15.27 -13.99 20.52
C LEU A 108 -14.80 -14.18 19.07
N GLY A 109 -13.61 -14.72 18.82
CA GLY A 109 -13.11 -14.96 17.46
C GLY A 109 -12.64 -13.70 16.72
N PHE A 110 -12.92 -12.51 17.24
CA PHE A 110 -12.41 -11.24 16.76
C PHE A 110 -11.83 -10.47 17.95
N ASN A 111 -10.58 -10.13 17.84
CA ASN A 111 -9.92 -9.30 18.84
C ASN A 111 -10.35 -7.84 18.67
N THR A 112 -10.61 -7.14 19.77
CA THR A 112 -10.94 -5.71 19.75
C THR A 112 -9.83 -4.85 19.14
N ILE A 113 -8.57 -5.25 19.31
CA ILE A 113 -7.40 -4.58 18.71
C ILE A 113 -7.40 -4.74 17.19
N GLU A 114 -7.80 -5.90 16.67
CA GLU A 114 -7.95 -6.11 15.23
C GLU A 114 -9.13 -5.35 14.64
N PHE A 115 -10.15 -5.01 15.43
CA PHE A 115 -11.29 -4.26 14.95
C PHE A 115 -10.94 -2.81 14.62
N GLU A 116 -10.13 -2.14 15.42
CA GLU A 116 -9.62 -0.80 15.12
C GLU A 116 -8.66 -0.81 13.94
N ARG A 117 -7.84 -1.85 13.85
CA ARG A 117 -6.99 -2.10 12.70
C ARG A 117 -7.80 -2.30 11.42
N GLN A 118 -8.90 -3.03 11.48
CA GLN A 118 -9.80 -3.23 10.35
C GLN A 118 -10.40 -1.91 9.89
N ARG A 119 -10.74 -0.99 10.79
CA ARG A 119 -11.26 0.33 10.41
C ARG A 119 -10.28 1.12 9.55
N GLY A 120 -8.99 1.02 9.79
CA GLY A 120 -7.97 1.59 8.91
C GLY A 120 -7.97 1.00 7.50
N PHE A 121 -8.36 -0.27 7.36
CA PHE A 121 -8.50 -0.93 6.05
C PHE A 121 -9.75 -0.48 5.28
N PHE A 122 -10.83 -0.11 5.97
CA PHE A 122 -12.07 0.34 5.34
C PHE A 122 -11.96 1.65 4.57
N THR A 123 -10.86 2.35 4.74
CA THR A 123 -10.58 3.62 4.09
C THR A 123 -9.42 3.54 3.11
N THR A 124 -8.94 2.35 2.80
CA THR A 124 -7.86 2.17 1.82
C THR A 124 -8.37 2.32 0.39
N GLY A 125 -7.64 3.05 -0.43
CA GLY A 125 -7.92 3.24 -1.85
C GLY A 125 -7.12 2.34 -2.78
N GLY A 126 -6.51 1.27 -2.25
CA GLY A 126 -5.59 0.42 -3.00
C GLY A 126 -6.06 0.04 -4.40
N LEU A 127 -5.18 0.12 -5.39
CA LEU A 127 -5.47 -0.10 -6.79
C LEU A 127 -4.46 -1.08 -7.40
N ALA A 128 -4.96 -2.06 -8.13
CA ALA A 128 -4.15 -2.90 -9.00
C ALA A 128 -3.99 -2.25 -10.38
N ALA A 129 -2.78 -2.20 -10.88
CA ALA A 129 -2.49 -1.79 -12.24
C ALA A 129 -1.77 -2.92 -12.99
N VAL A 130 -1.96 -2.98 -14.30
CA VAL A 130 -1.39 -4.02 -15.17
C VAL A 130 -0.87 -3.40 -16.47
N HIS A 131 0.32 -3.82 -16.88
CA HIS A 131 0.85 -3.52 -18.22
C HIS A 131 0.41 -4.60 -19.18
N SER A 132 -0.58 -4.28 -20.02
CA SER A 132 -1.15 -5.19 -20.99
C SER A 132 -1.02 -4.62 -22.40
N GLU A 133 -0.86 -5.48 -23.39
CA GLU A 133 -0.80 -5.08 -24.80
C GLU A 133 -2.13 -4.53 -25.32
N GLY A 134 -3.23 -4.94 -24.69
CA GLY A 134 -4.57 -4.51 -25.03
C GLY A 134 -5.53 -4.59 -23.85
N ARG A 135 -6.84 -4.52 -24.12
CA ARG A 135 -7.91 -4.48 -23.13
C ARG A 135 -8.83 -5.72 -23.16
N SER A 136 -8.49 -6.72 -23.96
CA SER A 136 -9.22 -7.98 -23.93
C SER A 136 -8.97 -8.73 -22.63
N LYS A 137 -9.90 -9.58 -22.24
CA LYS A 137 -9.78 -10.42 -21.06
C LYS A 137 -8.51 -11.28 -21.12
N GLU A 138 -8.21 -11.80 -22.29
CA GLU A 138 -7.07 -12.67 -22.55
C GLU A 138 -5.74 -11.92 -22.40
N GLU A 139 -5.62 -10.73 -22.97
CA GLU A 139 -4.41 -9.90 -22.88
C GLU A 139 -4.13 -9.47 -21.44
N ILE A 140 -5.17 -9.03 -20.71
CA ILE A 140 -5.06 -8.68 -19.29
C ILE A 140 -4.66 -9.90 -18.46
N TRP A 141 -5.28 -11.07 -18.72
CA TRP A 141 -4.97 -12.30 -18.00
C TRP A 141 -3.52 -12.76 -18.22
N GLU A 142 -3.02 -12.69 -19.46
CA GLU A 142 -1.64 -13.05 -19.74
C GLU A 142 -0.64 -12.09 -19.08
N ALA A 143 -0.93 -10.80 -19.03
CA ALA A 143 -0.12 -9.83 -18.31
C ALA A 143 -0.11 -10.08 -16.79
N LEU A 144 -1.25 -10.43 -16.19
CA LEU A 144 -1.35 -10.85 -14.79
C LEU A 144 -0.50 -12.09 -14.51
N LYS A 145 -0.54 -13.10 -15.39
CA LYS A 145 0.29 -14.31 -15.28
C LYS A 145 1.78 -14.01 -15.34
N ARG A 146 2.18 -13.08 -16.20
CA ARG A 146 3.57 -12.62 -16.29
C ARG A 146 3.97 -11.70 -15.12
N LYS A 147 3.02 -11.36 -14.22
CA LYS A 147 3.22 -10.46 -13.08
C LYS A 147 3.65 -9.03 -13.52
N GLU A 148 3.28 -8.63 -14.72
CA GLU A 148 3.47 -7.26 -15.21
C GLU A 148 2.46 -6.32 -14.56
N THR A 149 2.51 -6.29 -13.22
CA THR A 149 1.55 -5.61 -12.36
C THR A 149 2.25 -4.72 -11.36
N TYR A 150 1.53 -3.71 -10.90
CA TYR A 150 1.97 -2.89 -9.78
C TYR A 150 0.77 -2.45 -8.93
N ALA A 151 1.06 -2.07 -7.69
CA ALA A 151 0.07 -1.57 -6.75
C ALA A 151 0.16 -0.05 -6.64
N THR A 152 -0.95 0.63 -6.32
CA THR A 152 -0.93 2.01 -5.85
C THR A 152 -1.75 2.14 -4.56
N SER A 153 -1.54 3.22 -3.82
CA SER A 153 -2.33 3.55 -2.62
C SER A 153 -3.67 4.23 -2.93
N GLY A 154 -4.10 4.24 -4.21
CA GLY A 154 -5.38 4.81 -4.65
C GLY A 154 -5.26 5.71 -5.87
N PRO A 155 -4.45 6.77 -5.86
CA PRO A 155 -4.21 7.59 -7.02
C PRO A 155 -3.62 6.78 -8.18
N ARG A 156 -3.96 7.18 -9.41
CA ARG A 156 -3.54 6.49 -10.63
C ARG A 156 -2.14 6.90 -11.06
N ILE A 157 -1.15 6.61 -10.20
CA ILE A 157 0.27 6.78 -10.48
C ILE A 157 0.65 5.80 -11.59
N LEU A 158 1.43 6.24 -12.56
CA LEU A 158 1.98 5.38 -13.61
C LEU A 158 3.41 5.00 -13.25
N LEU A 159 3.73 3.71 -13.36
CA LEU A 159 5.02 3.16 -12.96
C LEU A 159 5.50 2.10 -13.96
N TRP A 160 6.74 2.23 -14.44
CA TRP A 160 7.45 1.24 -15.24
C TRP A 160 8.77 0.90 -14.56
N PHE A 161 9.10 -0.38 -14.56
CA PHE A 161 10.36 -0.88 -14.01
C PHE A 161 10.86 -2.02 -14.89
N ASN A 162 12.02 -1.84 -15.51
CA ASN A 162 12.58 -2.76 -16.47
C ASN A 162 14.05 -3.07 -16.16
N LEU A 163 14.45 -4.32 -16.39
CA LEU A 163 15.87 -4.70 -16.48
C LEU A 163 16.32 -4.48 -17.92
N ILE A 164 17.40 -3.69 -18.11
CA ILE A 164 17.84 -3.19 -19.41
C ILE A 164 19.29 -3.57 -19.74
N ASN A 165 19.71 -4.77 -19.41
CA ASN A 165 21.02 -5.26 -19.81
C ASN A 165 21.13 -5.40 -21.33
N SER A 166 22.37 -5.49 -21.84
CA SER A 166 22.64 -5.55 -23.26
C SER A 166 21.77 -6.60 -23.98
N GLY A 167 20.92 -6.14 -24.88
CA GLY A 167 19.98 -6.98 -25.63
C GLY A 167 18.73 -7.46 -24.87
N LEU A 168 18.60 -7.10 -23.60
CA LEU A 168 17.43 -7.44 -22.77
C LEU A 168 16.65 -6.17 -22.41
N ASN A 169 15.32 -6.28 -22.46
CA ASN A 169 14.39 -5.30 -21.90
C ASN A 169 13.25 -6.09 -21.27
N LEU A 170 13.42 -6.44 -19.99
CA LEU A 170 12.48 -7.30 -19.25
C LEU A 170 11.70 -6.47 -18.25
N PRO A 171 10.36 -6.49 -18.32
CA PRO A 171 9.52 -5.70 -17.43
C PRO A 171 9.48 -6.26 -16.01
N MET A 172 8.89 -5.48 -15.09
CA MET A 172 8.53 -5.95 -13.75
C MET A 172 7.80 -7.30 -13.81
N GLY A 173 8.00 -8.14 -12.78
CA GLY A 173 7.48 -9.51 -12.73
C GLY A 173 8.39 -10.57 -13.36
N SER A 174 9.38 -10.16 -14.14
CA SER A 174 10.30 -11.07 -14.83
C SER A 174 11.21 -11.85 -13.88
N VAL A 175 11.60 -13.04 -14.35
CA VAL A 175 12.61 -13.89 -13.74
C VAL A 175 13.71 -14.09 -14.75
N VAL A 176 14.95 -13.85 -14.40
CA VAL A 176 16.11 -13.97 -15.29
C VAL A 176 17.30 -14.56 -14.57
N GLU A 177 18.03 -15.44 -15.24
CA GLU A 177 19.33 -15.94 -14.82
C GLU A 177 20.42 -15.12 -15.50
N MET A 178 21.38 -14.61 -14.73
CA MET A 178 22.48 -13.83 -15.29
C MET A 178 23.74 -13.87 -14.42
N HIS A 179 24.88 -13.57 -15.06
CA HIS A 179 26.18 -13.42 -14.42
C HIS A 179 26.82 -12.05 -14.67
N ASP A 180 26.04 -11.13 -15.24
CA ASP A 180 26.44 -9.74 -15.45
C ASP A 180 25.82 -8.83 -14.38
N THR A 181 26.39 -7.64 -14.22
CA THR A 181 25.82 -6.61 -13.35
C THR A 181 24.43 -6.21 -13.81
N PRO A 182 23.37 -6.42 -13.02
CA PRO A 182 22.02 -6.04 -13.41
C PRO A 182 21.91 -4.52 -13.54
N LYS A 183 21.30 -4.08 -14.65
CA LYS A 183 21.02 -2.68 -14.92
C LYS A 183 19.54 -2.47 -15.15
N PHE A 184 18.99 -1.45 -14.51
CA PHE A 184 17.57 -1.19 -14.49
C PHE A 184 17.23 0.22 -14.96
N GLU A 185 16.04 0.37 -15.53
CA GLU A 185 15.39 1.64 -15.79
C GLU A 185 14.08 1.73 -15.03
N VAL A 186 13.83 2.88 -14.41
CA VAL A 186 12.58 3.20 -13.76
C VAL A 186 12.00 4.45 -14.40
N LYS A 187 10.69 4.44 -14.63
CA LYS A 187 9.93 5.61 -15.05
C LYS A 187 8.67 5.69 -14.21
N ALA A 188 8.37 6.86 -13.71
CA ALA A 188 7.15 7.13 -12.96
C ALA A 188 6.53 8.45 -13.38
N MET A 189 5.20 8.52 -13.31
CA MET A 189 4.44 9.74 -13.57
C MET A 189 3.32 9.84 -12.55
N GLY A 190 3.20 11.00 -11.91
CA GLY A 190 2.20 11.22 -10.89
C GLY A 190 0.76 11.18 -11.43
N SER A 191 -0.16 10.95 -10.53
CA SER A 191 -1.60 10.94 -10.82
C SER A 191 -2.11 12.32 -11.19
N PHE A 192 -3.24 12.38 -11.87
CA PHE A 192 -3.91 13.65 -12.11
C PHE A 192 -4.53 14.20 -10.83
N ILE A 193 -4.35 15.50 -10.61
CA ILE A 193 -5.08 16.24 -9.58
C ILE A 193 -6.56 16.19 -9.93
N GLN A 194 -7.40 15.81 -8.98
CA GLN A 194 -8.83 15.66 -9.19
C GLN A 194 -9.55 16.99 -8.95
N LYS A 195 -10.51 17.32 -9.83
CA LYS A 195 -11.46 18.41 -9.63
C LYS A 195 -12.58 17.97 -8.70
N PRO A 196 -13.17 18.86 -7.92
CA PRO A 196 -14.39 18.58 -7.16
C PRO A 196 -15.53 18.14 -8.08
N GLY A 197 -16.45 17.35 -7.55
CA GLY A 197 -17.65 16.95 -8.25
C GLY A 197 -17.42 15.89 -9.33
N CYS A 198 -18.40 15.74 -10.18
CA CYS A 198 -18.41 14.84 -11.32
C CYS A 198 -18.35 15.62 -12.65
N PRO A 199 -17.79 15.02 -13.72
CA PRO A 199 -17.86 15.62 -15.04
C PRO A 199 -19.31 15.61 -15.57
N GLU A 200 -19.67 16.57 -16.41
CA GLU A 200 -21.04 16.76 -16.93
C GLU A 200 -21.57 15.55 -17.68
N ASP A 201 -20.71 14.83 -18.36
CA ASP A 201 -21.08 13.57 -19.06
C ASP A 201 -21.50 12.45 -18.11
N ALA A 202 -21.03 12.42 -16.88
CA ALA A 202 -21.49 11.46 -15.87
C ALA A 202 -22.97 11.70 -15.52
N TYR A 203 -23.35 12.96 -15.27
CA TYR A 203 -24.75 13.31 -15.00
C TYR A 203 -25.63 13.08 -16.22
N THR A 204 -25.12 13.38 -17.40
CA THR A 204 -25.87 13.14 -18.66
C THR A 204 -26.11 11.64 -18.88
N ALA A 205 -25.14 10.80 -18.57
CA ALA A 205 -25.22 9.35 -18.82
C ALA A 205 -26.02 8.60 -17.76
N LEU A 206 -25.93 9.03 -16.49
CA LEU A 206 -26.45 8.26 -15.34
C LEU A 206 -27.64 8.94 -14.64
N GLY A 207 -27.75 10.27 -14.75
CA GLY A 207 -28.69 11.08 -13.96
C GLY A 207 -28.13 11.41 -12.56
N GLU A 208 -28.66 12.48 -11.96
CA GLU A 208 -28.20 13.01 -10.67
C GLU A 208 -28.32 11.96 -9.54
N GLU A 209 -29.47 11.34 -9.41
CA GLU A 209 -29.73 10.32 -8.37
C GLU A 209 -28.75 9.16 -8.43
N ARG A 210 -28.43 8.68 -9.64
CA ARG A 210 -27.49 7.57 -9.81
C ARG A 210 -26.04 7.97 -9.57
N VAL A 211 -25.66 9.18 -9.92
CA VAL A 211 -24.33 9.73 -9.62
C VAL A 211 -24.15 9.90 -8.11
N GLU A 212 -25.15 10.45 -7.41
CA GLU A 212 -25.13 10.54 -5.97
C GLU A 212 -25.00 9.16 -5.31
N GLU A 213 -25.83 8.18 -5.75
CA GLU A 213 -25.78 6.83 -5.20
C GLU A 213 -24.42 6.13 -5.40
N LEU A 214 -23.80 6.29 -6.58
CA LEU A 214 -22.55 5.61 -6.92
C LEU A 214 -21.30 6.33 -6.45
N CYS A 215 -21.31 7.64 -6.44
CA CYS A 215 -20.13 8.48 -6.29
C CYS A 215 -20.28 9.59 -5.26
N TYR A 216 -21.41 9.72 -4.59
CA TYR A 216 -21.68 10.85 -3.68
C TYR A 216 -21.34 12.21 -4.31
N ASP A 217 -21.64 12.38 -5.61
CA ASP A 217 -21.24 13.53 -6.44
C ASP A 217 -19.73 13.78 -6.56
N GLU A 218 -18.91 12.78 -6.29
CA GLU A 218 -17.45 12.90 -6.35
C GLU A 218 -16.82 11.84 -7.24
N CYS A 219 -17.01 11.95 -8.54
CA CYS A 219 -16.48 11.01 -9.53
C CYS A 219 -14.98 11.22 -9.79
N TYR A 220 -14.38 10.28 -10.52
CA TYR A 220 -13.09 10.50 -11.15
C TYR A 220 -13.20 11.66 -12.14
N HIS A 221 -12.65 12.82 -11.77
CA HIS A 221 -12.75 14.07 -12.51
C HIS A 221 -11.37 14.74 -12.62
N PRO A 222 -10.49 14.21 -13.50
CA PRO A 222 -9.11 14.68 -13.57
C PRO A 222 -9.03 16.11 -14.11
N SER A 223 -8.09 16.86 -13.56
CA SER A 223 -7.62 18.12 -14.16
C SER A 223 -6.59 17.83 -15.27
N ASP A 224 -6.03 18.87 -15.86
CA ASP A 224 -4.91 18.77 -16.81
C ASP A 224 -3.55 18.71 -16.09
N GLU A 225 -3.54 18.86 -14.77
CA GLU A 225 -2.33 18.89 -13.95
C GLU A 225 -2.11 17.54 -13.27
N ARG A 226 -0.83 17.16 -13.16
CA ARG A 226 -0.40 15.97 -12.44
C ARG A 226 0.35 16.33 -11.18
N ARG A 227 0.20 15.52 -10.15
CA ARG A 227 1.06 15.54 -8.98
C ARG A 227 2.50 15.20 -9.37
N LYS A 228 3.46 15.67 -8.59
CA LYS A 228 4.87 15.41 -8.83
C LYS A 228 5.31 14.12 -8.15
N ILE A 229 6.18 13.37 -8.83
CA ILE A 229 6.94 12.31 -8.17
C ILE A 229 8.12 12.97 -7.48
N THR A 230 8.21 12.86 -6.18
CA THR A 230 9.28 13.48 -5.38
C THR A 230 10.53 12.61 -5.31
N ARG A 231 10.32 11.29 -5.24
CA ARG A 231 11.42 10.32 -5.19
C ARG A 231 11.00 8.94 -5.66
N ILE A 232 11.98 8.16 -6.05
CA ILE A 232 11.84 6.74 -6.30
C ILE A 232 12.82 5.99 -5.40
N GLU A 233 12.32 5.03 -4.65
CA GLU A 233 13.08 4.17 -3.76
C GLU A 233 13.22 2.79 -4.40
N VAL A 234 14.43 2.24 -4.36
CA VAL A 234 14.74 0.89 -4.81
C VAL A 234 14.91 -0.01 -3.60
N ILE A 235 14.18 -1.09 -3.58
CA ILE A 235 14.25 -2.12 -2.56
C ILE A 235 14.98 -3.33 -3.14
N ARG A 236 15.93 -3.86 -2.37
CA ARG A 236 16.73 -5.01 -2.72
C ARG A 236 16.54 -6.09 -1.67
N VAL A 237 16.08 -7.27 -2.09
CA VAL A 237 15.80 -8.39 -1.19
C VAL A 237 16.54 -9.62 -1.66
N MET A 238 17.31 -10.22 -0.78
CA MET A 238 18.04 -11.46 -1.02
C MET A 238 17.32 -12.63 -0.31
N PRO A 239 17.11 -13.77 -0.96
CA PRO A 239 16.55 -14.93 -0.26
C PRO A 239 17.54 -15.47 0.77
N GLN A 240 17.02 -16.17 1.79
CA GLN A 240 17.83 -16.92 2.74
C GLN A 240 18.70 -17.97 2.02
N GLU A 241 19.94 -18.11 2.43
CA GLU A 241 20.92 -19.07 1.90
C GLU A 241 20.95 -20.36 2.71
N TYR A 242 20.62 -20.29 4.00
CA TYR A 242 20.54 -21.42 4.91
C TYR A 242 19.37 -21.25 5.89
N GLU A 243 18.94 -22.36 6.46
CA GLU A 243 17.87 -22.41 7.46
C GLU A 243 18.25 -21.56 8.69
N ASP A 244 17.26 -20.88 9.27
CA ASP A 244 17.43 -19.97 10.41
C ASP A 244 18.30 -18.71 10.16
N GLN A 245 18.70 -18.42 8.91
CA GLN A 245 19.33 -17.14 8.60
C GLN A 245 18.36 -15.98 8.93
N PRO A 246 18.80 -14.95 9.68
CA PRO A 246 17.96 -13.80 9.99
C PRO A 246 17.42 -13.14 8.74
N ILE A 247 16.11 -12.94 8.67
CA ILE A 247 15.42 -12.38 7.50
C ILE A 247 15.73 -10.90 7.36
N ASP A 248 15.82 -10.16 8.47
CA ASP A 248 16.06 -8.71 8.45
C ASP A 248 17.37 -8.34 7.76
N ASP A 249 18.39 -9.19 7.88
CA ASP A 249 19.68 -9.01 7.20
C ASP A 249 19.59 -9.20 5.68
N ARG A 250 18.47 -9.72 5.19
CA ARG A 250 18.25 -10.02 3.77
C ARG A 250 17.45 -8.95 3.05
N ILE A 251 16.91 -7.98 3.79
CA ILE A 251 16.05 -6.91 3.28
C ILE A 251 16.80 -5.58 3.36
N GLN A 252 17.01 -4.97 2.21
CA GLN A 252 17.58 -3.64 2.11
C GLN A 252 16.47 -2.70 1.62
N ASP A 253 15.65 -2.23 2.57
CA ASP A 253 14.63 -1.25 2.29
C ASP A 253 15.28 0.09 1.95
N SER A 254 14.78 0.76 0.90
CA SER A 254 15.37 2.01 0.39
C SER A 254 16.88 1.90 0.10
N TRP A 255 17.32 0.73 -0.45
CA TRP A 255 18.72 0.47 -0.81
C TRP A 255 19.33 1.58 -1.67
N LYS A 256 18.54 2.12 -2.61
CA LYS A 256 18.86 3.35 -3.35
C LYS A 256 17.65 4.27 -3.33
N VAL A 257 17.91 5.56 -3.21
CA VAL A 257 16.90 6.62 -3.30
C VAL A 257 17.31 7.59 -4.39
N HIS A 258 16.43 7.81 -5.34
CA HIS A 258 16.59 8.82 -6.38
C HIS A 258 15.58 9.94 -6.14
N ASN A 259 16.07 11.13 -5.80
CA ASN A 259 15.24 12.32 -5.70
C ASN A 259 14.96 12.85 -7.11
N CYS A 260 13.70 13.07 -7.41
CA CYS A 260 13.24 13.53 -8.72
C CYS A 260 13.29 15.06 -8.82
N ASP A 261 13.52 15.57 -10.02
CA ASP A 261 13.34 16.99 -10.28
C ASP A 261 11.83 17.30 -10.38
N THR A 262 11.32 18.03 -9.40
CA THR A 262 9.90 18.38 -9.35
C THR A 262 9.48 19.43 -10.37
N SER A 263 10.42 19.97 -11.16
CA SER A 263 10.10 20.78 -12.33
C SER A 263 9.56 19.96 -13.50
N ASP A 264 9.87 18.66 -13.53
CA ASP A 264 9.40 17.73 -14.56
C ASP A 264 8.05 17.10 -14.22
N ILE A 265 7.30 16.72 -15.25
CA ILE A 265 6.01 16.04 -15.08
C ILE A 265 6.19 14.60 -14.59
N GLY A 266 7.31 13.96 -14.92
CA GLY A 266 7.64 12.59 -14.54
C GLY A 266 9.04 12.48 -13.97
N CYS A 267 9.37 11.29 -13.52
CA CYS A 267 10.69 10.96 -13.00
C CYS A 267 11.21 9.71 -13.69
N SER A 268 12.44 9.74 -14.17
CA SER A 268 13.09 8.56 -14.73
C SER A 268 14.57 8.54 -14.40
N PHE A 269 15.09 7.36 -14.09
CA PHE A 269 16.51 7.16 -13.86
C PHE A 269 16.92 5.72 -14.16
N THR A 270 18.22 5.51 -14.31
CA THR A 270 18.81 4.18 -14.41
C THR A 270 19.74 3.92 -13.25
N PHE A 271 19.80 2.68 -12.82
CA PHE A 271 20.74 2.22 -11.81
C PHE A 271 21.26 0.84 -12.11
N GLN A 272 22.30 0.45 -11.41
CA GLN A 272 22.87 -0.90 -11.51
C GLN A 272 23.28 -1.40 -10.11
N ASP A 273 23.28 -2.73 -9.95
CA ASP A 273 23.79 -3.38 -8.74
C ASP A 273 25.19 -3.93 -8.97
N THR A 274 26.19 -3.13 -8.61
CA THR A 274 27.59 -3.52 -8.72
C THR A 274 28.03 -4.57 -7.69
N GLU A 275 27.21 -4.80 -6.65
CA GLU A 275 27.48 -5.78 -5.60
C GLU A 275 27.02 -7.19 -5.98
N PHE A 276 26.12 -7.31 -6.97
CA PHE A 276 25.53 -8.58 -7.40
C PHE A 276 26.58 -9.65 -7.71
N LEU A 277 27.60 -9.29 -8.48
CA LEU A 277 28.67 -10.21 -8.87
C LEU A 277 29.53 -10.66 -7.69
N ASN A 278 29.74 -9.80 -6.72
CA ASN A 278 30.51 -10.11 -5.52
C ASN A 278 29.69 -10.97 -4.55
N GLY A 279 28.41 -10.73 -4.45
CA GLY A 279 27.48 -11.49 -3.60
C GLY A 279 27.25 -12.91 -4.06
N LYS A 280 27.32 -13.18 -5.38
CA LYS A 280 27.09 -14.49 -6.00
C LYS A 280 25.82 -15.17 -5.50
N GLN A 281 24.75 -14.40 -5.36
CA GLN A 281 23.48 -14.86 -4.81
C GLN A 281 22.33 -14.24 -5.59
N ASP A 282 21.19 -14.87 -5.49
CA ASP A 282 19.95 -14.40 -6.10
C ASP A 282 19.45 -13.15 -5.39
N VAL A 283 18.87 -12.25 -6.16
CA VAL A 283 18.33 -10.99 -5.64
C VAL A 283 17.00 -10.66 -6.30
N SER A 284 16.08 -10.12 -5.54
CA SER A 284 14.84 -9.53 -6.04
C SER A 284 14.90 -8.02 -5.88
N TYR A 285 14.49 -7.29 -6.93
CA TYR A 285 14.43 -5.84 -6.92
C TYR A 285 13.02 -5.37 -7.20
N TYR A 286 12.53 -4.40 -6.45
CA TYR A 286 11.33 -3.66 -6.79
C TYR A 286 11.48 -2.19 -6.43
N VAL A 287 10.59 -1.35 -6.92
CA VAL A 287 10.67 0.09 -6.72
C VAL A 287 9.37 0.65 -6.12
N ARG A 288 9.52 1.73 -5.36
CA ARG A 288 8.41 2.56 -4.88
C ARG A 288 8.55 3.94 -5.50
N ALA A 289 7.53 4.40 -6.23
CA ALA A 289 7.42 5.78 -6.67
C ALA A 289 6.51 6.53 -5.69
N ILE A 290 6.94 7.70 -5.23
CA ILE A 290 6.30 8.45 -4.17
C ILE A 290 5.93 9.82 -4.70
N GLU A 291 4.64 10.17 -4.57
CA GLU A 291 4.11 11.48 -4.93
C GLU A 291 4.40 12.53 -3.86
N GLU A 292 4.30 13.79 -4.25
CA GLU A 292 4.28 14.91 -3.32
C GLU A 292 3.16 14.75 -2.30
N PRO A 293 3.34 15.28 -1.07
CA PRO A 293 2.32 15.19 -0.04
C PRO A 293 0.99 15.78 -0.51
N SER A 294 -0.09 15.12 -0.16
CA SER A 294 -1.45 15.58 -0.40
C SER A 294 -2.35 15.17 0.75
N GLN A 295 -3.51 15.81 0.85
CA GLN A 295 -4.48 15.42 1.87
C GLN A 295 -4.87 13.97 1.66
N THR A 296 -4.73 13.18 2.68
CA THR A 296 -4.97 11.73 2.66
C THR A 296 -5.72 11.34 3.92
N ILE A 297 -6.72 10.50 3.78
CA ILE A 297 -7.48 9.98 4.89
C ILE A 297 -6.67 8.89 5.60
N ASN A 298 -6.80 8.81 6.91
CA ASN A 298 -6.19 7.76 7.75
C ASN A 298 -4.66 7.73 7.84
N VAL A 299 -4.01 8.82 7.60
CA VAL A 299 -2.56 8.88 7.88
C VAL A 299 -2.28 8.57 9.36
N LYS A 300 -3.17 8.97 10.27
CA LYS A 300 -3.03 8.72 11.73
C LYS A 300 -4.07 7.77 12.34
N GLY A 301 -4.99 7.25 11.58
CA GLY A 301 -6.03 6.34 12.07
C GLY A 301 -7.09 6.98 12.98
N GLY A 302 -6.88 8.19 13.48
CA GLY A 302 -7.82 8.92 14.32
C GLY A 302 -7.32 10.28 14.78
N VAL A 303 -8.18 11.03 15.46
CA VAL A 303 -7.91 12.37 15.97
C VAL A 303 -7.87 12.34 17.49
N CYS A 304 -6.77 12.84 18.04
CA CYS A 304 -6.62 13.02 19.48
C CYS A 304 -7.02 14.43 19.92
N LYS A 305 -7.96 14.54 20.85
CA LYS A 305 -8.23 15.77 21.56
C LYS A 305 -7.22 15.93 22.69
N ARG A 306 -6.42 16.98 22.60
CA ARG A 306 -5.36 17.23 23.57
C ARG A 306 -5.86 17.97 24.80
N GLY A 307 -5.41 17.54 25.95
CA GLY A 307 -5.57 18.23 27.22
C GLY A 307 -4.61 19.42 27.36
N GLU A 308 -4.65 20.08 28.52
CA GLU A 308 -3.85 21.30 28.80
C GLU A 308 -2.33 21.04 28.81
N ASN A 309 -1.91 19.81 29.08
CA ASN A 309 -0.50 19.41 29.11
C ASN A 309 -0.04 18.72 27.82
N GLY A 310 -0.90 18.69 26.77
CA GLY A 310 -0.59 18.04 25.49
C GLY A 310 -0.93 16.55 25.44
N GLU A 311 -1.36 15.94 26.53
CA GLU A 311 -1.78 14.55 26.60
C GLU A 311 -3.05 14.29 25.79
N CYS A 312 -3.20 13.10 25.25
CA CYS A 312 -4.41 12.68 24.57
C CYS A 312 -5.50 12.33 25.60
N VAL A 313 -6.50 13.19 25.74
CA VAL A 313 -7.60 13.00 26.71
C VAL A 313 -8.83 12.33 26.10
N GLU A 314 -8.98 12.39 24.79
CA GLU A 314 -10.08 11.77 24.06
C GLU A 314 -9.59 11.43 22.66
N PHE A 315 -9.66 10.15 22.27
CA PHE A 315 -9.33 9.69 20.93
C PHE A 315 -10.60 9.36 20.16
N LYS A 316 -10.76 10.00 19.01
CA LYS A 316 -11.84 9.69 18.07
C LYS A 316 -11.27 8.99 16.86
N LEU A 317 -11.76 7.80 16.60
CA LEU A 317 -11.50 7.15 15.33
C LEU A 317 -12.10 7.96 14.19
N CYS A 318 -11.39 8.07 13.10
CA CYS A 318 -11.81 8.83 11.93
C CYS A 318 -13.13 8.36 11.28
N THR A 319 -13.73 7.29 11.77
CA THR A 319 -14.98 6.70 11.26
C THR A 319 -16.16 6.84 12.21
N GLN A 320 -16.02 7.54 13.33
CA GLN A 320 -16.97 7.40 14.42
C GLN A 320 -18.27 8.22 14.30
N ASP A 321 -18.28 9.31 13.55
CA ASP A 321 -19.42 10.24 13.50
C ASP A 321 -19.86 10.60 12.07
N TRP A 322 -19.49 9.81 11.07
CA TRP A 322 -19.66 10.21 9.68
C TRP A 322 -21.06 9.98 9.15
N LYS A 323 -21.67 11.03 8.71
CA LYS A 323 -22.93 11.01 7.95
C LYS A 323 -22.68 11.12 6.44
N HIS A 324 -21.62 11.76 6.03
CA HIS A 324 -21.27 11.96 4.63
C HIS A 324 -19.74 12.03 4.45
N PRO A 325 -19.19 11.56 3.32
CA PRO A 325 -17.75 11.69 3.02
C PRO A 325 -17.17 13.08 3.17
N ARG A 326 -17.97 14.13 2.95
CA ARG A 326 -17.55 15.54 3.11
C ARG A 326 -17.38 15.97 4.58
N ASP A 327 -17.86 15.21 5.53
CA ASP A 327 -17.74 15.51 6.96
C ASP A 327 -16.36 15.14 7.55
N VAL A 328 -15.39 14.82 6.69
CA VAL A 328 -14.13 14.15 7.01
C VAL A 328 -12.95 15.09 7.19
N GLU A 329 -13.13 16.40 7.10
CA GLU A 329 -12.01 17.36 7.21
C GLU A 329 -11.11 17.12 8.44
N SER A 330 -11.67 16.60 9.54
CA SER A 330 -10.90 16.32 10.76
C SER A 330 -9.99 15.09 10.66
N CYS A 331 -10.14 14.27 9.62
CA CYS A 331 -9.42 13.00 9.45
C CYS A 331 -8.44 12.99 8.28
N SER A 332 -8.40 14.05 7.51
CA SER A 332 -7.43 14.19 6.46
C SER A 332 -6.16 14.88 6.97
N GLU A 333 -5.01 14.33 6.62
CA GLU A 333 -3.70 14.91 6.85
C GLU A 333 -2.82 14.78 5.63
N GLU A 334 -1.74 15.53 5.59
CA GLU A 334 -0.76 15.37 4.54
C GLU A 334 -0.10 13.99 4.61
N GLY A 335 -0.21 13.26 3.53
CA GLY A 335 0.39 11.95 3.36
C GLY A 335 0.94 11.78 1.95
N GLU A 336 1.87 10.85 1.78
CA GLU A 336 2.49 10.56 0.51
C GLU A 336 1.86 9.34 -0.13
N HIS A 337 1.22 9.51 -1.27
CA HIS A 337 0.75 8.39 -2.08
C HIS A 337 1.90 7.70 -2.81
N ARG A 338 1.74 6.39 -3.04
CA ARG A 338 2.80 5.53 -3.53
C ARG A 338 2.30 4.56 -4.60
N ALA A 339 3.25 4.15 -5.44
CA ALA A 339 3.09 2.98 -6.30
C ALA A 339 4.25 2.00 -6.07
N TRP A 340 3.96 0.69 -6.09
CA TRP A 340 4.94 -0.38 -5.86
C TRP A 340 4.95 -1.32 -7.06
N SER A 341 6.08 -1.44 -7.74
CA SER A 341 6.22 -2.39 -8.86
C SER A 341 6.25 -3.84 -8.37
N SER A 342 5.80 -4.78 -9.20
CA SER A 342 6.18 -6.18 -9.01
C SER A 342 7.70 -6.33 -9.07
N PRO A 343 8.27 -7.30 -8.31
CA PRO A 343 9.71 -7.54 -8.33
C PRO A 343 10.21 -8.09 -9.67
N ILE A 344 11.46 -7.72 -10.01
CA ILE A 344 12.27 -8.45 -10.99
C ILE A 344 13.19 -9.37 -10.20
N TYR A 345 13.18 -10.65 -10.53
CA TYR A 345 13.96 -11.70 -9.89
C TYR A 345 15.20 -11.99 -10.73
N VAL A 346 16.36 -11.76 -10.17
CA VAL A 346 17.64 -12.01 -10.82
C VAL A 346 18.34 -13.15 -10.10
N ASP A 347 18.39 -14.30 -10.75
CA ASP A 347 19.08 -15.49 -10.24
C ASP A 347 20.53 -15.43 -10.69
N TYR A 348 21.43 -15.73 -9.76
CA TYR A 348 22.85 -15.75 -10.07
C TYR A 348 23.22 -17.03 -10.82
N LEU A 349 23.70 -16.88 -12.03
CA LEU A 349 24.20 -18.00 -12.82
C LEU A 349 25.64 -18.32 -12.42
N LEU A 350 25.86 -19.53 -11.92
CA LEU A 350 27.18 -20.04 -11.49
C LEU A 350 28.12 -20.33 -12.66
#